data_8721af01d60cb9b5d9d2d04a74caccf3
#
_entry.id   8721af01d60cb9b5d9d2d04a74caccf3
#
_cell.length_a   1.000
_cell.length_b   1.000
_cell.length_c   1.000
_cell.angle_alpha   90.00
_cell.angle_beta   90.00
_cell.angle_gamma   90.00
#
_symmetry.space_group_name_H-M   'P 1'
#
loop_
_entity.id
_entity.type
_entity.pdbx_description
1 polymer ?
#
loop_
_entity_poly.entity_id
_entity_poly.type
_entity_poly.pdbx_seq_one_letter_code
_entity_poly.pdbx_strand_id
1 'polypeptide(L)'
;MSNGGTLLHIVPRAPCDCGGVGGYSEQLARSLQELHGITSTFVSAAPVTSSRTADGFEVLSPLRTLSDVLDSPTALLLHYVNYGYSPRGVPVWLPSMLRRSQNVCDGRLVTVFHELYAVGSWWQSAFWLRPVQMHITQTVAGLSAVSIVSNDPQQAQLRKLAPRANVVLQPVASNFGEPALSFARLVERDPHRWIICGGTELVERSLTSFLQNARFIGAPFSPRELFVVGGVEREEIRTRLGEQQDIRTHYHPNVDAKAAAEILSTCAFAWIDYFHQSDVPMATILKSTAFAGFCSHGVIPVFPHHGSPIHLRQDILPGPFFVTGSGQNLPSEQERASVAKSIYDWYHRNASSLHLAKTVAAAIVWPT
;
A
#
# COMPACT_ATOMS: atom_id res chain seq x y z
N MET A 1 -23.23 23.22 -9.40
CA MET A 1 -23.41 22.65 -8.05
C MET A 1 -23.61 21.17 -8.25
N SER A 2 -22.57 20.35 -8.04
CA SER A 2 -22.66 18.90 -8.17
C SER A 2 -23.49 18.39 -7.00
N ASN A 3 -24.60 17.72 -7.27
CA ASN A 3 -25.28 16.87 -6.29
C ASN A 3 -24.26 15.84 -5.82
N GLY A 4 -23.67 16.08 -4.64
CA GLY A 4 -22.63 15.22 -4.10
C GLY A 4 -23.23 13.87 -3.75
N GLY A 5 -22.98 12.88 -4.61
CA GLY A 5 -23.33 11.50 -4.31
C GLY A 5 -22.45 10.95 -3.19
N THR A 6 -22.94 9.94 -2.47
CA THR A 6 -22.20 9.26 -1.41
C THR A 6 -21.45 8.06 -1.96
N LEU A 7 -20.16 7.92 -1.62
CA LEU A 7 -19.35 6.76 -1.93
C LEU A 7 -19.26 5.83 -0.72
N LEU A 8 -19.71 4.60 -0.87
CA LEU A 8 -19.57 3.57 0.16
C LEU A 8 -18.28 2.78 -0.05
N HIS A 9 -17.34 2.94 0.87
CA HIS A 9 -16.12 2.13 0.94
C HIS A 9 -16.42 0.81 1.66
N ILE A 10 -16.39 -0.30 0.93
CA ILE A 10 -16.51 -1.64 1.51
C ILE A 10 -15.10 -2.12 1.87
N VAL A 11 -14.85 -2.28 3.18
CA VAL A 11 -13.54 -2.61 3.73
C VAL A 11 -13.60 -3.88 4.58
N PRO A 12 -12.52 -4.68 4.65
CA PRO A 12 -12.49 -5.86 5.50
C PRO A 12 -12.52 -5.51 7.00
N ARG A 13 -11.84 -4.41 7.37
CA ARG A 13 -11.83 -3.82 8.72
C ARG A 13 -11.91 -2.32 8.60
N ALA A 14 -12.51 -1.69 9.60
CA ALA A 14 -12.62 -0.23 9.64
C ALA A 14 -11.24 0.44 9.73
N PRO A 15 -11.08 1.66 9.20
CA PRO A 15 -9.82 2.41 9.29
C PRO A 15 -9.31 2.62 10.73
N CYS A 16 -10.22 2.73 11.71
CA CYS A 16 -9.88 2.88 13.11
C CYS A 16 -9.24 1.64 13.77
N ASP A 17 -9.31 0.46 13.11
CA ASP A 17 -8.86 -0.83 13.68
C ASP A 17 -7.44 -1.22 13.28
N CYS A 18 -6.56 -0.29 12.99
CA CYS A 18 -5.16 -0.49 12.59
C CYS A 18 -4.96 -1.53 11.48
N GLY A 19 -4.60 -1.08 10.29
CA GLY A 19 -4.31 -1.98 9.16
C GLY A 19 -3.96 -1.21 7.90
N GLY A 20 -3.10 -1.79 7.05
CA GLY A 20 -2.63 -1.15 5.82
C GLY A 20 -3.77 -0.75 4.86
N VAL A 21 -4.81 -1.58 4.73
CA VAL A 21 -5.98 -1.30 3.88
C VAL A 21 -6.87 -0.22 4.50
N GLY A 22 -7.02 -0.23 5.83
CA GLY A 22 -7.80 0.80 6.55
C GLY A 22 -7.23 2.20 6.35
N GLY A 23 -5.96 2.40 6.69
CA GLY A 23 -5.29 3.69 6.51
C GLY A 23 -5.26 4.15 5.04
N TYR A 24 -5.01 3.21 4.11
CA TYR A 24 -5.08 3.49 2.67
C TYR A 24 -6.48 3.98 2.24
N SER A 25 -7.55 3.31 2.69
CA SER A 25 -8.92 3.67 2.33
C SER A 25 -9.35 5.02 2.92
N GLU A 26 -8.91 5.36 4.12
CA GLU A 26 -9.17 6.66 4.76
C GLU A 26 -8.44 7.80 4.04
N GLN A 27 -7.16 7.60 3.69
CA GLN A 27 -6.40 8.57 2.90
C GLN A 27 -7.05 8.82 1.53
N LEU A 28 -7.57 7.77 0.87
CA LEU A 28 -8.31 7.91 -0.37
C LEU A 28 -9.61 8.69 -0.17
N ALA A 29 -10.38 8.40 0.89
CA ALA A 29 -11.62 9.12 1.21
C ALA A 29 -11.38 10.61 1.43
N ARG A 30 -10.30 10.96 2.17
CA ARG A 30 -9.86 12.34 2.37
C ARG A 30 -9.55 13.03 1.04
N SER A 31 -8.74 12.39 0.19
CA SER A 31 -8.38 12.94 -1.12
C SER A 31 -9.58 13.10 -2.05
N LEU A 32 -10.56 12.19 -2.01
CA LEU A 32 -11.80 12.29 -2.78
C LEU A 32 -12.67 13.46 -2.30
N GLN A 33 -12.75 13.68 -0.99
CA GLN A 33 -13.48 14.80 -0.42
C GLN A 33 -12.83 16.15 -0.77
N GLU A 34 -11.50 16.25 -0.56
CA GLU A 34 -10.76 17.49 -0.80
C GLU A 34 -10.73 17.90 -2.28
N LEU A 35 -10.56 16.94 -3.18
CA LEU A 35 -10.32 17.22 -4.60
C LEU A 35 -11.60 17.19 -5.46
N HIS A 36 -12.58 16.40 -5.06
CA HIS A 36 -13.78 16.12 -5.87
C HIS A 36 -15.09 16.39 -5.12
N GLY A 37 -15.04 16.76 -3.82
CA GLY A 37 -16.24 16.98 -3.00
C GLY A 37 -17.08 15.72 -2.79
N ILE A 38 -16.47 14.52 -2.98
CA ILE A 38 -17.16 13.23 -2.82
C ILE A 38 -17.15 12.84 -1.34
N THR A 39 -18.35 12.72 -0.76
CA THR A 39 -18.53 12.25 0.61
C THR A 39 -18.36 10.74 0.68
N SER A 40 -17.62 10.26 1.68
CA SER A 40 -17.33 8.84 1.90
C SER A 40 -17.94 8.33 3.19
N THR A 41 -18.51 7.11 3.15
CA THR A 41 -18.96 6.34 4.31
C THR A 41 -18.32 4.95 4.23
N PHE A 42 -17.84 4.41 5.35
CA PHE A 42 -17.22 3.09 5.41
C PHE A 42 -18.21 2.04 5.86
N VAL A 43 -18.16 0.87 5.23
CA VAL A 43 -18.90 -0.33 5.64
C VAL A 43 -17.91 -1.45 5.90
N SER A 44 -17.77 -1.84 7.17
CA SER A 44 -16.82 -2.85 7.61
C SER A 44 -17.43 -4.25 7.59
N ALA A 45 -16.65 -5.24 7.09
CA ALA A 45 -17.03 -6.65 7.20
C ALA A 45 -16.81 -7.22 8.62
N ALA A 46 -15.85 -6.68 9.35
CA ALA A 46 -15.60 -7.02 10.75
C ALA A 46 -16.41 -6.10 11.69
N PRO A 47 -16.66 -6.53 12.93
CA PRO A 47 -17.20 -5.66 13.98
C PRO A 47 -16.32 -4.41 14.13
N VAL A 48 -16.93 -3.27 14.42
CA VAL A 48 -16.23 -1.99 14.58
C VAL A 48 -16.18 -1.58 16.05
N THR A 49 -15.10 -0.90 16.43
CA THR A 49 -14.88 -0.35 17.77
C THR A 49 -15.39 1.10 17.87
N SER A 50 -15.53 1.80 16.75
CA SER A 50 -15.98 3.19 16.66
C SER A 50 -16.88 3.38 15.44
N SER A 51 -17.92 4.22 15.58
CA SER A 51 -18.81 4.63 14.49
C SER A 51 -18.20 5.73 13.59
N ARG A 52 -17.00 6.20 13.90
CA ARG A 52 -16.28 7.20 13.10
C ARG A 52 -14.79 6.88 13.02
N THR A 53 -14.19 7.22 11.88
CA THR A 53 -12.74 7.18 11.71
C THR A 53 -12.07 8.36 12.40
N ALA A 54 -10.74 8.38 12.42
CA ALA A 54 -9.95 9.50 12.97
C ALA A 54 -10.23 10.83 12.23
N ASP A 55 -10.49 10.77 10.92
CA ASP A 55 -10.85 11.92 10.09
C ASP A 55 -12.35 12.27 10.13
N GLY A 56 -13.14 11.58 10.96
CA GLY A 56 -14.56 11.86 11.18
C GLY A 56 -15.52 11.22 10.18
N PHE A 57 -15.05 10.38 9.24
CA PHE A 57 -15.91 9.62 8.33
C PHE A 57 -16.77 8.61 9.10
N GLU A 58 -18.02 8.46 8.66
CA GLU A 58 -18.94 7.50 9.25
C GLU A 58 -18.50 6.06 8.95
N VAL A 59 -18.66 5.19 9.95
CA VAL A 59 -18.36 3.74 9.86
C VAL A 59 -19.59 2.95 10.27
N LEU A 60 -20.07 2.14 9.35
CA LEU A 60 -21.21 1.25 9.52
C LEU A 60 -20.77 -0.20 9.65
N SER A 61 -21.46 -0.99 10.45
CA SER A 61 -21.24 -2.43 10.66
C SER A 61 -22.54 -3.09 11.13
N PRO A 62 -22.80 -4.33 10.77
CA PRO A 62 -22.01 -5.17 9.85
C PRO A 62 -22.42 -5.00 8.38
N LEU A 63 -21.52 -5.37 7.49
CA LEU A 63 -21.70 -5.33 6.00
C LEU A 63 -23.00 -6.05 5.52
N ARG A 64 -23.57 -6.93 6.30
CA ARG A 64 -24.78 -7.70 5.94
C ARG A 64 -26.05 -6.85 5.79
N THR A 65 -26.05 -5.64 6.34
CA THR A 65 -27.18 -4.68 6.27
C THR A 65 -26.97 -3.60 5.22
N LEU A 66 -26.11 -3.84 4.21
CA LEU A 66 -25.80 -2.87 3.19
C LEU A 66 -27.05 -2.38 2.43
N SER A 67 -28.03 -3.26 2.23
CA SER A 67 -29.33 -2.91 1.60
C SER A 67 -30.13 -1.85 2.39
N ASP A 68 -29.92 -1.76 3.68
CA ASP A 68 -30.68 -0.86 4.58
C ASP A 68 -30.07 0.55 4.63
N VAL A 69 -28.89 0.73 4.04
CA VAL A 69 -28.11 1.98 4.06
C VAL A 69 -28.22 2.75 2.73
N LEU A 70 -28.82 2.13 1.70
CA LEU A 70 -28.79 2.62 0.33
C LEU A 70 -30.05 3.44 -0.03
N ASP A 71 -30.21 4.62 0.58
CA ASP A 71 -31.37 5.49 0.34
C ASP A 71 -31.17 6.53 -0.80
N SER A 72 -30.02 6.57 -1.49
CA SER A 72 -29.69 7.57 -2.51
C SER A 72 -28.74 7.03 -3.60
N PRO A 73 -28.54 7.74 -4.72
CA PRO A 73 -27.58 7.30 -5.74
C PRO A 73 -26.18 7.18 -5.12
N THR A 74 -25.80 5.96 -4.83
CA THR A 74 -24.59 5.63 -4.11
C THR A 74 -23.70 4.78 -5.00
N ALA A 75 -22.43 5.15 -5.13
CA ALA A 75 -21.42 4.30 -5.75
C ALA A 75 -20.74 3.41 -4.69
N LEU A 76 -20.26 2.26 -5.13
CA LEU A 76 -19.59 1.29 -4.27
C LEU A 76 -18.10 1.24 -4.63
N LEU A 77 -17.24 1.35 -3.63
CA LEU A 77 -15.80 1.14 -3.73
C LEU A 77 -15.39 -0.04 -2.84
N LEU A 78 -15.11 -1.17 -3.47
CA LEU A 78 -14.65 -2.36 -2.76
C LEU A 78 -13.12 -2.37 -2.65
N HIS A 79 -12.62 -2.48 -1.42
CA HIS A 79 -11.21 -2.77 -1.12
C HIS A 79 -11.02 -4.29 -0.99
N TYR A 80 -10.71 -4.97 -2.11
CA TYR A 80 -10.67 -6.43 -2.14
C TYR A 80 -9.35 -6.97 -1.61
N VAL A 81 -9.47 -7.73 -0.51
CA VAL A 81 -8.45 -8.59 0.11
C VAL A 81 -9.15 -9.87 0.53
N ASN A 82 -8.93 -10.96 -0.15
CA ASN A 82 -9.68 -12.19 0.06
C ASN A 82 -9.62 -12.71 1.51
N TYR A 83 -8.44 -12.70 2.13
CA TYR A 83 -8.26 -13.09 3.54
C TYR A 83 -8.85 -12.08 4.54
N GLY A 84 -9.03 -10.87 4.14
CA GLY A 84 -9.68 -9.85 4.96
C GLY A 84 -11.18 -10.09 5.15
N TYR A 85 -11.83 -10.76 4.19
CA TYR A 85 -13.27 -11.06 4.23
C TYR A 85 -13.60 -12.49 4.68
N SER A 86 -12.61 -13.38 4.74
CA SER A 86 -12.78 -14.76 5.18
C SER A 86 -11.45 -15.33 5.69
N PRO A 87 -11.42 -16.04 6.83
CA PRO A 87 -10.19 -16.62 7.40
C PRO A 87 -9.40 -17.55 6.45
N ARG A 88 -10.10 -18.16 5.47
CA ARG A 88 -9.49 -19.02 4.44
C ARG A 88 -9.36 -18.34 3.08
N GLY A 89 -9.61 -17.02 3.01
CA GLY A 89 -9.57 -16.27 1.75
C GLY A 89 -10.65 -16.68 0.74
N VAL A 90 -11.78 -17.25 1.20
CA VAL A 90 -12.88 -17.74 0.34
C VAL A 90 -14.20 -17.09 0.75
N PRO A 91 -14.39 -15.78 0.52
CA PRO A 91 -15.63 -15.07 0.84
C PRO A 91 -16.71 -15.32 -0.21
N VAL A 92 -17.27 -16.54 -0.26
CA VAL A 92 -18.29 -16.93 -1.25
C VAL A 92 -19.58 -16.10 -1.19
N TRP A 93 -19.84 -15.47 -0.06
CA TRP A 93 -21.00 -14.59 0.16
C TRP A 93 -20.82 -13.21 -0.54
N LEU A 94 -19.58 -12.76 -0.72
CA LEU A 94 -19.27 -11.41 -1.21
C LEU A 94 -19.82 -11.13 -2.62
N PRO A 95 -19.63 -11.99 -3.65
CA PRO A 95 -20.21 -11.76 -4.97
C PRO A 95 -21.74 -11.64 -4.96
N SER A 96 -22.42 -12.46 -4.14
CA SER A 96 -23.88 -12.43 -4.03
C SER A 96 -24.37 -11.13 -3.37
N MET A 97 -23.68 -10.66 -2.35
CA MET A 97 -23.94 -9.38 -1.70
C MET A 97 -23.74 -8.23 -2.69
N LEU A 98 -22.62 -8.19 -3.41
CA LEU A 98 -22.33 -7.14 -4.40
C LEU A 98 -23.40 -7.08 -5.52
N ARG A 99 -23.86 -8.22 -6.05
CA ARG A 99 -24.95 -8.24 -7.04
C ARG A 99 -26.25 -7.64 -6.51
N ARG A 100 -26.62 -7.97 -5.26
CA ARG A 100 -27.83 -7.39 -4.64
C ARG A 100 -27.70 -5.88 -4.48
N SER A 101 -26.53 -5.41 -4.02
CA SER A 101 -26.26 -3.97 -3.84
C SER A 101 -26.27 -3.20 -5.16
N GLN A 102 -25.76 -3.79 -6.26
CA GLN A 102 -25.79 -3.16 -7.58
C GLN A 102 -27.21 -2.89 -8.08
N ASN A 103 -28.16 -3.77 -7.76
CA ASN A 103 -29.55 -3.58 -8.14
C ASN A 103 -30.22 -2.39 -7.44
N VAL A 104 -29.66 -1.95 -6.32
CA VAL A 104 -30.18 -0.81 -5.52
C VAL A 104 -29.46 0.49 -5.87
N CYS A 105 -28.18 0.43 -6.26
CA CYS A 105 -27.26 1.58 -6.42
C CYS A 105 -27.00 1.97 -7.89
N ASP A 106 -27.89 1.67 -8.86
CA ASP A 106 -27.63 1.93 -10.30
C ASP A 106 -26.27 1.37 -10.81
N GLY A 107 -25.74 0.41 -10.11
CA GLY A 107 -24.77 -0.54 -10.64
C GLY A 107 -23.29 -0.13 -10.68
N ARG A 108 -22.86 0.94 -10.02
CA ARG A 108 -21.45 1.34 -10.14
C ARG A 108 -20.58 0.82 -9.00
N LEU A 109 -19.99 -0.34 -9.24
CA LEU A 109 -18.95 -0.91 -8.40
C LEU A 109 -17.57 -0.60 -8.98
N VAL A 110 -16.71 0.02 -8.21
CA VAL A 110 -15.26 0.11 -8.45
C VAL A 110 -14.58 -0.81 -7.45
N THR A 111 -13.62 -1.62 -7.90
CA THR A 111 -12.87 -2.51 -7.01
C THR A 111 -11.37 -2.20 -7.05
N VAL A 112 -10.79 -1.93 -5.89
CA VAL A 112 -9.34 -1.88 -5.68
C VAL A 112 -8.88 -3.26 -5.22
N PHE A 113 -8.13 -3.96 -6.05
CA PHE A 113 -7.58 -5.27 -5.74
C PHE A 113 -6.21 -5.11 -5.06
N HIS A 114 -6.17 -5.23 -3.74
CA HIS A 114 -4.91 -5.27 -2.99
C HIS A 114 -4.22 -6.63 -3.16
N GLU A 115 -5.04 -7.71 -3.24
CA GLU A 115 -4.61 -9.06 -3.56
C GLU A 115 -5.63 -9.71 -4.49
N LEU A 116 -5.17 -10.61 -5.37
CA LEU A 116 -6.08 -11.33 -6.26
C LEU A 116 -6.49 -12.67 -5.64
N TYR A 117 -5.51 -13.50 -5.38
CA TYR A 117 -5.66 -14.82 -4.76
C TYR A 117 -4.32 -15.26 -4.18
N ALA A 118 -4.36 -16.19 -3.23
CA ALA A 118 -3.14 -16.69 -2.60
C ALA A 118 -2.35 -17.61 -3.54
N VAL A 119 -1.04 -17.51 -3.44
CA VAL A 119 -0.09 -18.45 -4.03
C VAL A 119 0.58 -19.17 -2.88
N GLY A 120 0.37 -20.48 -2.78
CA GLY A 120 0.94 -21.32 -1.73
C GLY A 120 1.46 -22.62 -2.29
N SER A 121 2.35 -23.28 -1.53
CA SER A 121 2.85 -24.60 -1.83
C SER A 121 1.74 -25.65 -1.66
N TRP A 122 1.87 -26.81 -2.33
CA TRP A 122 0.83 -27.86 -2.37
C TRP A 122 0.42 -28.42 -1.00
N TRP A 123 1.26 -28.28 0.04
CA TRP A 123 0.94 -28.66 1.43
C TRP A 123 0.14 -27.59 2.18
N GLN A 124 -0.04 -26.40 1.62
CA GLN A 124 -0.79 -25.30 2.24
C GLN A 124 -2.25 -25.30 1.76
N SER A 125 -3.18 -24.97 2.63
CA SER A 125 -4.59 -24.83 2.28
C SER A 125 -4.82 -23.79 1.16
N ALA A 126 -3.97 -22.79 1.06
CA ALA A 126 -3.98 -21.76 0.03
C ALA A 126 -3.90 -22.35 -1.39
N PHE A 127 -3.10 -23.41 -1.60
CA PHE A 127 -2.99 -24.10 -2.89
C PHE A 127 -4.33 -24.74 -3.29
N TRP A 128 -4.96 -25.47 -2.39
CA TRP A 128 -6.21 -26.20 -2.68
C TRP A 128 -7.42 -25.28 -2.82
N LEU A 129 -7.44 -24.14 -2.12
CA LEU A 129 -8.50 -23.14 -2.19
C LEU A 129 -8.31 -22.15 -3.33
N ARG A 130 -7.15 -22.13 -3.98
CA ARG A 130 -6.84 -21.21 -5.08
C ARG A 130 -7.86 -21.19 -6.21
N PRO A 131 -8.38 -22.31 -6.73
CA PRO A 131 -9.39 -22.28 -7.80
C PRO A 131 -10.66 -21.52 -7.39
N VAL A 132 -11.10 -21.70 -6.13
CA VAL A 132 -12.27 -20.99 -5.59
C VAL A 132 -11.98 -19.51 -5.42
N GLN A 133 -10.81 -19.14 -4.89
CA GLN A 133 -10.38 -17.74 -4.78
C GLN A 133 -10.29 -17.07 -6.15
N MET A 134 -9.76 -17.75 -7.17
CA MET A 134 -9.71 -17.26 -8.54
C MET A 134 -11.11 -17.03 -9.11
N HIS A 135 -12.05 -17.95 -8.88
CA HIS A 135 -13.44 -17.80 -9.33
C HIS A 135 -14.13 -16.59 -8.66
N ILE A 136 -13.90 -16.38 -7.35
CA ILE A 136 -14.43 -15.21 -6.63
C ILE A 136 -13.83 -13.92 -7.21
N THR A 137 -12.51 -13.87 -7.39
CA THR A 137 -11.80 -12.73 -7.99
C THR A 137 -12.33 -12.41 -9.40
N GLN A 138 -12.48 -13.43 -10.23
CA GLN A 138 -13.06 -13.29 -11.57
C GLN A 138 -14.48 -12.73 -11.53
N THR A 139 -15.31 -13.24 -10.62
CA THR A 139 -16.70 -12.79 -10.46
C THR A 139 -16.76 -11.34 -9.99
N VAL A 140 -15.94 -10.96 -8.98
CA VAL A 140 -15.86 -9.58 -8.50
C VAL A 140 -15.39 -8.63 -9.60
N ALA A 141 -14.35 -9.00 -10.36
CA ALA A 141 -13.86 -8.21 -11.49
C ALA A 141 -14.93 -8.06 -12.59
N GLY A 142 -15.71 -9.12 -12.84
CA GLY A 142 -16.82 -9.09 -13.82
C GLY A 142 -18.01 -8.24 -13.37
N LEU A 143 -18.20 -8.04 -12.07
CA LEU A 143 -19.21 -7.13 -11.51
C LEU A 143 -18.74 -5.67 -11.47
N SER A 144 -17.42 -5.44 -11.52
CA SER A 144 -16.84 -4.11 -11.37
C SER A 144 -16.86 -3.34 -12.68
N ALA A 145 -17.34 -2.10 -12.66
CA ALA A 145 -17.22 -1.18 -13.79
C ALA A 145 -15.73 -0.87 -14.08
N VAL A 146 -14.93 -0.77 -13.01
CA VAL A 146 -13.47 -0.61 -13.08
C VAL A 146 -12.83 -1.44 -11.99
N SER A 147 -11.78 -2.17 -12.37
CA SER A 147 -10.90 -2.93 -11.49
C SER A 147 -9.53 -2.25 -11.41
N ILE A 148 -9.13 -1.78 -10.24
CA ILE A 148 -7.86 -1.10 -10.01
C ILE A 148 -6.88 -2.10 -9.41
N VAL A 149 -5.68 -2.19 -9.99
CA VAL A 149 -4.58 -3.04 -9.52
C VAL A 149 -3.31 -2.20 -9.38
N SER A 150 -2.39 -2.63 -8.51
CA SER A 150 -1.25 -1.79 -8.15
C SER A 150 -0.01 -1.97 -9.03
N ASN A 151 0.10 -3.05 -9.78
CA ASN A 151 1.30 -3.38 -10.56
C ASN A 151 0.99 -4.21 -11.80
N ASP A 152 1.92 -4.21 -12.77
CA ASP A 152 1.78 -4.93 -14.04
C ASP A 152 1.56 -6.44 -13.88
N PRO A 153 2.27 -7.16 -12.99
CA PRO A 153 2.00 -8.57 -12.75
C PRO A 153 0.55 -8.86 -12.34
N GLN A 154 -0.02 -8.06 -11.43
CA GLN A 154 -1.42 -8.18 -11.05
C GLN A 154 -2.35 -7.85 -12.23
N GLN A 155 -2.02 -6.82 -13.02
CA GLN A 155 -2.80 -6.45 -14.18
C GLN A 155 -2.85 -7.59 -15.20
N ALA A 156 -1.70 -8.19 -15.51
CA ALA A 156 -1.62 -9.33 -16.42
C ALA A 156 -2.41 -10.54 -15.91
N GLN A 157 -2.29 -10.85 -14.61
CA GLN A 157 -3.03 -11.94 -13.98
C GLN A 157 -4.54 -11.70 -14.00
N LEU A 158 -5.00 -10.49 -13.67
CA LEU A 158 -6.43 -10.17 -13.64
C LEU A 158 -7.03 -10.17 -15.04
N ARG A 159 -6.33 -9.62 -16.06
CA ARG A 159 -6.75 -9.68 -17.47
C ARG A 159 -6.85 -11.11 -17.99
N LYS A 160 -5.91 -12.00 -17.59
CA LYS A 160 -6.00 -13.43 -17.93
C LYS A 160 -7.20 -14.10 -17.29
N LEU A 161 -7.51 -13.74 -16.04
CA LEU A 161 -8.61 -14.32 -15.26
C LEU A 161 -9.98 -13.78 -15.71
N ALA A 162 -10.06 -12.49 -15.98
CA ALA A 162 -11.28 -11.77 -16.37
C ALA A 162 -11.03 -10.91 -17.63
N PRO A 163 -10.98 -11.49 -18.84
CA PRO A 163 -10.56 -10.80 -20.07
C PRO A 163 -11.44 -9.61 -20.47
N ARG A 164 -12.70 -9.57 -19.99
CA ARG A 164 -13.66 -8.49 -20.27
C ARG A 164 -13.65 -7.38 -19.22
N ALA A 165 -12.92 -7.56 -18.11
CA ALA A 165 -12.86 -6.56 -17.06
C ALA A 165 -12.07 -5.32 -17.54
N ASN A 166 -12.57 -4.14 -17.20
CA ASN A 166 -11.83 -2.88 -17.37
C ASN A 166 -10.79 -2.76 -16.26
N VAL A 167 -9.53 -3.06 -16.56
CA VAL A 167 -8.45 -3.11 -15.57
C VAL A 167 -7.53 -1.90 -15.72
N VAL A 168 -7.48 -1.08 -14.68
CA VAL A 168 -6.65 0.13 -14.57
C VAL A 168 -5.49 -0.13 -13.62
N LEU A 169 -4.29 0.29 -14.04
CA LEU A 169 -3.07 0.20 -13.26
C LEU A 169 -2.87 1.49 -12.47
N GLN A 170 -2.88 1.39 -11.14
CA GLN A 170 -2.66 2.49 -10.21
C GLN A 170 -1.94 1.99 -8.95
N PRO A 171 -0.65 2.31 -8.75
CA PRO A 171 0.09 1.97 -7.54
C PRO A 171 -0.60 2.47 -6.26
N VAL A 172 -0.30 1.83 -5.14
CA VAL A 172 -0.84 2.29 -3.86
C VAL A 172 -0.22 3.61 -3.43
N ALA A 173 -1.01 4.46 -2.80
CA ALA A 173 -0.53 5.70 -2.20
C ALA A 173 0.10 5.46 -0.81
N SER A 174 0.85 6.43 -0.33
CA SER A 174 1.47 6.42 1.00
C SER A 174 0.42 6.55 2.10
N ASN A 175 0.57 5.75 3.15
CA ASN A 175 -0.22 5.91 4.39
C ASN A 175 0.40 6.93 5.36
N PHE A 176 1.61 7.42 5.06
CA PHE A 176 2.36 8.36 5.91
C PHE A 176 2.24 9.82 5.45
N GLY A 177 1.28 10.09 4.56
CA GLY A 177 1.13 11.40 3.94
C GLY A 177 2.07 11.65 2.75
N GLU A 178 1.97 12.84 2.20
CA GLU A 178 2.66 13.28 0.98
C GLU A 178 3.19 14.71 1.17
N PRO A 179 4.28 14.89 1.95
CA PRO A 179 4.77 16.23 2.26
C PRO A 179 5.30 16.95 1.03
N ALA A 180 5.12 18.27 0.98
CA ALA A 180 5.80 19.09 0.00
C ALA A 180 7.30 19.17 0.34
N LEU A 181 8.15 18.66 -0.54
CA LEU A 181 9.60 18.62 -0.34
C LEU A 181 10.32 19.60 -1.29
N SER A 182 11.16 20.45 -0.70
CA SER A 182 12.13 21.23 -1.46
C SER A 182 13.42 20.43 -1.69
N PHE A 183 14.14 20.74 -2.79
CA PHE A 183 15.43 20.11 -3.08
C PHE A 183 16.46 20.37 -1.97
N ALA A 184 16.45 21.58 -1.37
CA ALA A 184 17.34 21.94 -0.28
C ALA A 184 17.21 20.97 0.92
N ARG A 185 15.98 20.61 1.31
CA ARG A 185 15.75 19.64 2.39
C ARG A 185 16.31 18.26 2.08
N LEU A 186 16.31 17.83 0.81
CA LEU A 186 16.90 16.55 0.42
C LEU A 186 18.44 16.57 0.46
N VAL A 187 19.05 17.72 0.15
CA VAL A 187 20.49 17.93 0.25
C VAL A 187 20.96 17.88 1.72
N GLU A 188 20.20 18.51 2.61
CA GLU A 188 20.54 18.61 4.05
C GLU A 188 20.39 17.30 4.82
N ARG A 189 19.77 16.26 4.27
CA ARG A 189 19.61 14.98 4.96
C ARG A 189 20.94 14.31 5.21
N ASP A 190 21.10 13.82 6.45
CA ASP A 190 22.26 13.03 6.85
C ASP A 190 22.29 11.70 6.06
N PRO A 191 23.32 11.46 5.23
CA PRO A 191 23.45 10.24 4.44
C PRO A 191 23.66 8.97 5.28
N HIS A 192 23.94 9.10 6.57
CA HIS A 192 24.16 8.01 7.50
C HIS A 192 22.88 7.59 8.25
N ARG A 193 21.75 8.28 8.00
CA ARG A 193 20.46 7.96 8.59
C ARG A 193 19.66 7.03 7.70
N TRP A 194 19.39 5.86 8.24
CA TRP A 194 18.66 4.79 7.57
C TRP A 194 17.35 4.49 8.28
N ILE A 195 16.35 4.00 7.56
CA ILE A 195 15.07 3.59 8.11
C ILE A 195 14.65 2.22 7.60
N ILE A 196 14.04 1.42 8.47
CA ILE A 196 13.23 0.25 8.17
C ILE A 196 11.82 0.59 8.61
N CYS A 197 10.83 0.49 7.71
CA CYS A 197 9.45 0.82 8.05
C CYS A 197 8.47 -0.18 7.43
N GLY A 198 7.40 -0.51 8.17
CA GLY A 198 6.33 -1.37 7.66
C GLY A 198 5.57 -2.14 8.73
N GLY A 199 4.81 -3.14 8.32
CA GLY A 199 4.17 -4.10 9.22
C GLY A 199 5.20 -5.02 9.88
N THR A 200 4.79 -5.72 10.96
CA THR A 200 5.68 -6.52 11.80
C THR A 200 6.58 -7.49 11.02
N GLU A 201 6.02 -8.31 10.14
CA GLU A 201 6.79 -9.29 9.36
C GLU A 201 7.79 -8.64 8.40
N LEU A 202 7.42 -7.50 7.79
CA LEU A 202 8.31 -6.75 6.91
C LEU A 202 9.46 -6.13 7.70
N VAL A 203 9.20 -5.57 8.87
CA VAL A 203 10.21 -5.00 9.78
C VAL A 203 11.18 -6.09 10.24
N GLU A 204 10.70 -7.23 10.73
CA GLU A 204 11.54 -8.34 11.19
C GLU A 204 12.46 -8.87 10.09
N ARG A 205 11.92 -9.09 8.89
CA ARG A 205 12.69 -9.57 7.75
C ARG A 205 13.70 -8.53 7.27
N SER A 206 13.27 -7.27 7.15
CA SER A 206 14.14 -6.18 6.73
C SER A 206 15.27 -5.92 7.74
N LEU A 207 14.99 -6.00 9.04
CA LEU A 207 16.02 -5.89 10.07
C LEU A 207 17.01 -7.04 9.97
N THR A 208 16.54 -8.26 9.79
CA THR A 208 17.39 -9.44 9.65
C THR A 208 18.36 -9.29 8.47
N SER A 209 17.85 -8.93 7.30
CA SER A 209 18.68 -8.75 6.11
C SER A 209 19.56 -7.49 6.19
N PHE A 210 19.11 -6.43 6.85
CA PHE A 210 19.92 -5.24 7.08
C PHE A 210 21.17 -5.57 7.92
N LEU A 211 21.00 -6.21 9.07
CA LEU A 211 22.10 -6.56 9.96
C LEU A 211 23.13 -7.49 9.31
N GLN A 212 22.68 -8.34 8.36
CA GLN A 212 23.59 -9.19 7.57
C GLN A 212 24.39 -8.41 6.53
N ASN A 213 23.81 -7.33 5.96
CA ASN A 213 24.39 -6.62 4.82
C ASN A 213 24.95 -5.23 5.17
N ALA A 214 24.64 -4.64 6.32
CA ALA A 214 25.06 -3.28 6.70
C ALA A 214 26.57 -3.06 6.59
N ARG A 215 27.38 -4.08 6.93
CA ARG A 215 28.84 -4.05 6.82
C ARG A 215 29.36 -3.88 5.38
N PHE A 216 28.55 -4.15 4.37
CA PHE A 216 28.90 -3.97 2.97
C PHE A 216 28.51 -2.57 2.44
N ILE A 217 27.81 -1.77 3.24
CA ILE A 217 27.52 -0.37 2.92
C ILE A 217 28.77 0.45 3.21
N GLY A 218 29.51 0.75 2.14
CA GLY A 218 30.75 1.54 2.26
C GLY A 218 30.51 3.02 2.50
N ALA A 219 31.59 3.75 2.78
CA ALA A 219 31.56 5.21 2.76
C ALA A 219 31.13 5.72 1.35
N PRO A 220 30.38 6.83 1.24
CA PRO A 220 30.02 7.76 2.32
C PRO A 220 28.70 7.45 3.04
N PHE A 221 28.08 6.29 2.84
CA PHE A 221 26.71 5.98 3.28
C PHE A 221 26.64 4.96 4.43
N SER A 222 27.78 4.58 5.01
CA SER A 222 27.82 3.64 6.16
C SER A 222 26.82 4.06 7.24
N PRO A 223 25.88 3.18 7.65
CA PRO A 223 24.86 3.52 8.64
C PRO A 223 25.48 3.90 9.98
N ARG A 224 25.11 5.07 10.51
CA ARG A 224 25.43 5.50 11.88
C ARG A 224 24.17 5.56 12.75
N GLU A 225 23.03 5.71 12.11
CA GLU A 225 21.75 5.81 12.79
C GLU A 225 20.69 5.02 12.01
N LEU A 226 19.99 4.11 12.72
CA LEU A 226 18.95 3.26 12.16
C LEU A 226 17.64 3.45 12.91
N PHE A 227 16.61 3.86 12.21
CA PHE A 227 15.24 3.92 12.71
C PHE A 227 14.48 2.68 12.28
N VAL A 228 13.86 1.97 13.23
CA VAL A 228 12.98 0.83 12.98
C VAL A 228 11.57 1.24 13.40
N VAL A 229 10.67 1.38 12.42
CA VAL A 229 9.38 2.07 12.57
C VAL A 229 8.22 1.17 12.16
N GLY A 230 7.21 1.07 13.01
CA GLY A 230 5.99 0.31 12.75
C GLY A 230 6.03 -1.13 13.25
N GLY A 231 5.01 -1.90 12.84
CA GLY A 231 4.74 -3.20 13.43
C GLY A 231 4.27 -3.13 14.88
N VAL A 232 3.96 -4.28 15.46
CA VAL A 232 3.73 -4.42 16.90
C VAL A 232 5.04 -4.58 17.64
N GLU A 233 5.08 -4.18 18.90
CA GLU A 233 6.28 -4.34 19.74
C GLU A 233 6.70 -5.80 19.85
N ARG A 234 8.00 -6.06 19.66
CA ARG A 234 8.64 -7.36 19.76
C ARG A 234 9.93 -7.27 20.55
N GLU A 235 10.05 -8.07 21.59
CA GLU A 235 11.25 -8.08 22.44
C GLU A 235 12.48 -8.58 21.66
N GLU A 236 12.30 -9.50 20.72
CA GLU A 236 13.37 -10.01 19.86
C GLU A 236 13.97 -8.90 18.98
N ILE A 237 13.15 -7.97 18.49
CA ILE A 237 13.63 -6.80 17.74
C ILE A 237 14.42 -5.88 18.67
N ARG A 238 13.89 -5.60 19.86
CA ARG A 238 14.53 -4.74 20.86
C ARG A 238 15.90 -5.29 21.25
N THR A 239 15.99 -6.56 21.56
CA THR A 239 17.24 -7.24 21.93
C THR A 239 18.28 -7.13 20.80
N ARG A 240 17.92 -7.49 19.58
CA ARG A 240 18.81 -7.44 18.41
C ARG A 240 19.31 -6.03 18.09
N LEU A 241 18.50 -5.02 18.32
CA LEU A 241 18.90 -3.63 18.15
C LEU A 241 19.84 -3.18 19.28
N GLY A 242 19.61 -3.63 20.52
CA GLY A 242 20.50 -3.36 21.67
C GLY A 242 21.90 -3.97 21.55
N GLU A 243 22.06 -5.03 20.77
CA GLU A 243 23.34 -5.67 20.48
C GLU A 243 24.22 -4.88 19.50
N GLN A 244 23.66 -3.90 18.78
CA GLN A 244 24.40 -3.10 17.81
C GLN A 244 25.23 -2.01 18.51
N GLN A 245 26.56 -2.12 18.45
CA GLN A 245 27.47 -1.16 19.08
C GLN A 245 27.88 -0.03 18.14
N ASP A 246 27.93 -0.30 16.83
CA ASP A 246 28.45 0.65 15.83
C ASP A 246 27.36 1.53 15.21
N ILE A 247 26.07 1.18 15.41
CA ILE A 247 24.93 1.89 14.84
C ILE A 247 24.00 2.31 15.98
N ARG A 248 23.72 3.61 16.10
CA ARG A 248 22.69 4.10 17.01
C ARG A 248 21.33 3.65 16.51
N THR A 249 20.60 2.89 17.30
CA THR A 249 19.31 2.32 16.92
C THR A 249 18.15 2.99 17.65
N HIS A 250 17.04 3.20 16.93
CA HIS A 250 15.80 3.76 17.45
C HIS A 250 14.63 2.82 17.07
N TYR A 251 13.90 2.32 18.06
CA TYR A 251 12.77 1.42 17.84
C TYR A 251 11.46 2.11 18.19
N HIS A 252 10.58 2.25 17.20
CA HIS A 252 9.28 2.90 17.27
C HIS A 252 8.15 1.94 16.82
N PRO A 253 7.79 0.92 17.64
CA PRO A 253 6.64 0.07 17.35
C PRO A 253 5.34 0.85 17.60
N ASN A 254 4.23 0.41 16.97
CA ASN A 254 2.89 0.97 17.15
C ASN A 254 2.78 2.49 16.92
N VAL A 255 3.70 3.05 16.15
CA VAL A 255 3.76 4.49 15.85
C VAL A 255 2.61 4.89 14.93
N ASP A 256 2.04 6.06 15.16
CA ASP A 256 1.05 6.65 14.26
C ASP A 256 1.67 7.16 12.95
N ALA A 257 0.82 7.40 11.95
CA ALA A 257 1.27 7.81 10.63
C ALA A 257 2.02 9.15 10.62
N LYS A 258 1.64 10.09 11.49
CA LYS A 258 2.26 11.42 11.57
C LYS A 258 3.68 11.32 12.15
N ALA A 259 3.84 10.63 13.27
CA ALA A 259 5.15 10.41 13.86
C ALA A 259 6.09 9.61 12.94
N ALA A 260 5.55 8.61 12.22
CA ALA A 260 6.31 7.88 11.20
C ALA A 260 6.75 8.80 10.05
N ALA A 261 5.89 9.71 9.58
CA ALA A 261 6.21 10.70 8.55
C ALA A 261 7.33 11.66 8.97
N GLU A 262 7.31 12.11 10.22
CA GLU A 262 8.36 12.97 10.79
C GLU A 262 9.72 12.26 10.75
N ILE A 263 9.78 10.98 11.14
CA ILE A 263 11.01 10.18 11.09
C ILE A 263 11.44 9.98 9.62
N LEU A 264 10.54 9.57 8.72
CA LEU A 264 10.80 9.40 7.29
C LEU A 264 11.43 10.66 6.67
N SER A 265 10.95 11.82 7.06
CA SER A 265 11.43 13.12 6.56
C SER A 265 12.88 13.42 6.90
N THR A 266 13.47 12.74 7.88
CA THR A 266 14.86 12.92 8.32
C THR A 266 15.84 11.92 7.71
N CYS A 267 15.36 10.80 7.17
CA CYS A 267 16.18 9.72 6.68
C CYS A 267 16.54 9.88 5.19
N ALA A 268 17.76 9.50 4.83
CA ALA A 268 18.22 9.52 3.44
C ALA A 268 17.91 8.21 2.70
N PHE A 269 18.06 7.08 3.38
CA PHE A 269 17.91 5.75 2.82
C PHE A 269 16.90 4.92 3.62
N ALA A 270 16.17 4.06 2.92
CA ALA A 270 15.30 3.06 3.52
C ALA A 270 15.76 1.66 3.11
N TRP A 271 15.87 0.76 4.08
CA TRP A 271 16.12 -0.64 3.79
C TRP A 271 14.82 -1.41 3.76
N ILE A 272 14.60 -2.18 2.69
CA ILE A 272 13.38 -2.96 2.52
C ILE A 272 13.66 -4.35 1.92
N ASP A 273 13.39 -5.38 2.68
CA ASP A 273 13.38 -6.77 2.24
C ASP A 273 11.94 -7.21 1.99
N TYR A 274 11.42 -6.87 0.82
CA TYR A 274 10.01 -7.07 0.49
C TYR A 274 9.71 -8.45 -0.08
N PHE A 275 10.66 -9.06 -0.79
CA PHE A 275 10.42 -10.25 -1.56
C PHE A 275 10.86 -11.52 -0.81
N HIS A 276 9.92 -12.46 -0.59
CA HIS A 276 10.23 -13.75 0.01
C HIS A 276 10.97 -14.72 -0.93
N GLN A 277 10.86 -14.48 -2.24
CA GLN A 277 11.38 -15.35 -3.29
C GLN A 277 12.01 -14.51 -4.38
N SER A 278 13.09 -14.97 -4.96
CA SER A 278 13.86 -14.25 -5.98
C SER A 278 13.17 -14.14 -7.34
N ASP A 279 12.15 -14.94 -7.59
CA ASP A 279 11.36 -14.96 -8.84
C ASP A 279 10.16 -14.00 -8.85
N VAL A 280 9.90 -13.33 -7.72
CA VAL A 280 8.83 -12.33 -7.64
C VAL A 280 9.25 -11.05 -8.37
N PRO A 281 8.48 -10.60 -9.38
CA PRO A 281 8.83 -9.39 -10.12
C PRO A 281 8.93 -8.15 -9.22
N MET A 282 9.99 -7.34 -9.39
CA MET A 282 10.24 -6.12 -8.58
C MET A 282 9.05 -5.16 -8.58
N ALA A 283 8.32 -5.02 -9.70
CA ALA A 283 7.13 -4.18 -9.80
C ALA A 283 6.03 -4.53 -8.78
N THR A 284 6.06 -5.75 -8.20
CA THR A 284 5.10 -6.16 -7.16
C THR A 284 5.20 -5.29 -5.90
N ILE A 285 6.33 -4.62 -5.67
CA ILE A 285 6.50 -3.70 -4.54
C ILE A 285 5.56 -2.48 -4.61
N LEU A 286 5.04 -2.15 -5.79
CA LEU A 286 4.10 -1.03 -5.99
C LEU A 286 2.76 -1.20 -5.26
N LYS A 287 2.54 -2.35 -4.62
CA LYS A 287 1.43 -2.60 -3.68
C LYS A 287 1.80 -2.33 -2.21
N SER A 288 3.05 -1.96 -1.91
CA SER A 288 3.52 -1.70 -0.55
C SER A 288 3.33 -0.25 -0.16
N THR A 289 2.52 -0.01 0.87
CA THR A 289 2.33 1.34 1.44
C THR A 289 3.60 1.86 2.11
N ALA A 290 4.44 0.99 2.67
CA ALA A 290 5.75 1.36 3.21
C ALA A 290 6.69 1.88 2.09
N PHE A 291 6.75 1.17 0.97
CA PHE A 291 7.52 1.61 -0.20
C PHE A 291 7.00 2.93 -0.77
N ALA A 292 5.67 3.06 -0.87
CA ALA A 292 5.04 4.32 -1.27
C ALA A 292 5.41 5.45 -0.30
N GLY A 293 5.49 5.17 1.01
CA GLY A 293 5.93 6.10 2.04
C GLY A 293 7.38 6.55 1.84
N PHE A 294 8.29 5.65 1.48
CA PHE A 294 9.66 6.03 1.14
C PHE A 294 9.69 6.97 -0.05
N CYS A 295 9.00 6.60 -1.14
CA CYS A 295 8.97 7.40 -2.35
C CYS A 295 8.32 8.77 -2.13
N SER A 296 7.19 8.84 -1.40
CA SER A 296 6.49 10.11 -1.11
C SER A 296 7.29 11.08 -0.25
N HIS A 297 8.25 10.56 0.52
CA HIS A 297 9.16 11.36 1.33
C HIS A 297 10.54 11.55 0.68
N GLY A 298 10.76 11.08 -0.55
CA GLY A 298 12.06 11.16 -1.20
C GLY A 298 13.17 10.41 -0.43
N VAL A 299 12.83 9.31 0.24
CA VAL A 299 13.78 8.40 0.87
C VAL A 299 14.17 7.35 -0.17
N ILE A 300 15.46 7.09 -0.36
CA ILE A 300 15.96 6.17 -1.37
C ILE A 300 15.77 4.72 -0.89
N PRO A 301 14.91 3.90 -1.53
CA PRO A 301 14.74 2.51 -1.12
C PRO A 301 15.91 1.65 -1.58
N VAL A 302 16.47 0.85 -0.67
CA VAL A 302 17.59 -0.06 -0.90
C VAL A 302 17.19 -1.48 -0.56
N PHE A 303 17.55 -2.42 -1.42
CA PHE A 303 17.17 -3.84 -1.32
C PHE A 303 18.36 -4.72 -0.95
N PRO A 304 18.13 -5.88 -0.27
CA PRO A 304 19.18 -6.87 0.05
C PRO A 304 19.55 -7.76 -1.14
N HIS A 305 19.01 -7.51 -2.33
CA HIS A 305 19.19 -8.35 -3.52
C HIS A 305 19.17 -7.51 -4.79
N HIS A 306 19.76 -8.06 -5.84
CA HIS A 306 19.64 -7.48 -7.18
C HIS A 306 18.19 -7.51 -7.66
N GLY A 307 17.81 -6.53 -8.48
CA GLY A 307 16.48 -6.46 -9.05
C GLY A 307 16.47 -5.83 -10.43
N SER A 308 15.37 -5.99 -11.15
CA SER A 308 15.12 -5.32 -12.43
C SER A 308 14.53 -3.92 -12.21
N PRO A 309 14.73 -2.98 -13.16
CA PRO A 309 14.08 -1.68 -13.13
C PRO A 309 12.55 -1.81 -12.98
N ILE A 310 11.96 -0.91 -12.21
CA ILE A 310 10.51 -0.86 -12.02
C ILE A 310 9.94 0.09 -13.06
N HIS A 311 9.21 -0.47 -14.00
CA HIS A 311 8.50 0.27 -15.03
C HIS A 311 7.04 0.45 -14.61
N LEU A 312 6.49 1.62 -14.91
CA LEU A 312 5.07 1.90 -14.80
C LEU A 312 4.62 2.66 -16.05
N ARG A 313 3.92 1.99 -16.96
CA ARG A 313 3.60 2.54 -18.28
C ARG A 313 4.88 2.91 -19.04
N GLN A 314 5.11 4.21 -19.31
CA GLN A 314 6.31 4.72 -20.00
C GLN A 314 7.32 5.35 -19.04
N ASP A 315 7.03 5.38 -17.75
CA ASP A 315 7.89 5.99 -16.72
C ASP A 315 8.69 4.91 -15.98
N ILE A 316 9.92 5.23 -15.59
CA ILE A 316 10.82 4.32 -14.89
C ILE A 316 11.14 4.93 -13.52
N LEU A 317 10.97 4.15 -12.48
CA LEU A 317 11.41 4.55 -11.15
C LEU A 317 12.95 4.49 -11.09
N PRO A 318 13.63 5.53 -10.58
CA PRO A 318 15.09 5.49 -10.36
C PRO A 318 15.51 4.30 -9.49
N GLY A 319 16.54 3.58 -9.92
CA GLY A 319 17.04 2.36 -9.27
C GLY A 319 16.88 1.13 -10.17
N PRO A 320 16.78 -0.10 -9.60
CA PRO A 320 16.80 -0.38 -8.16
C PRO A 320 18.16 -0.16 -7.52
N PHE A 321 18.15 0.32 -6.27
CA PHE A 321 19.35 0.42 -5.45
C PHE A 321 19.42 -0.82 -4.55
N PHE A 322 20.61 -1.38 -4.41
CA PHE A 322 20.80 -2.60 -3.63
C PHE A 322 22.18 -2.66 -2.96
N VAL A 323 22.25 -3.45 -1.89
CA VAL A 323 23.51 -3.84 -1.23
C VAL A 323 23.45 -5.33 -0.93
N THR A 324 24.45 -6.06 -1.39
CA THR A 324 24.61 -7.50 -1.20
C THR A 324 26.04 -7.83 -0.79
N GLY A 325 26.29 -9.06 -0.35
CA GLY A 325 27.64 -9.52 -0.09
C GLY A 325 28.58 -9.54 -1.33
N SER A 326 28.01 -9.46 -2.55
CA SER A 326 28.76 -9.47 -3.82
C SER A 326 28.92 -8.09 -4.44
N GLY A 327 28.29 -7.04 -3.91
CA GLY A 327 28.39 -5.67 -4.44
C GLY A 327 27.23 -4.79 -4.05
N GLN A 328 27.34 -3.54 -4.42
CA GLN A 328 26.31 -2.53 -4.18
C GLN A 328 26.06 -1.68 -5.43
N ASN A 329 24.83 -1.18 -5.54
CA ASN A 329 24.42 -0.14 -6.48
C ASN A 329 23.72 0.95 -5.65
N LEU A 330 24.47 1.95 -5.22
CA LEU A 330 23.95 3.15 -4.55
C LEU A 330 24.30 4.37 -5.40
N PRO A 331 23.54 5.47 -5.32
CA PRO A 331 23.92 6.71 -6.01
C PRO A 331 25.24 7.21 -5.42
N SER A 332 25.99 8.01 -6.19
CA SER A 332 27.11 8.76 -5.60
C SER A 332 26.62 9.79 -4.60
N GLU A 333 27.51 10.31 -3.75
CA GLU A 333 27.18 11.35 -2.78
C GLU A 333 26.60 12.60 -3.47
N GLN A 334 27.15 12.97 -4.60
CA GLN A 334 26.73 14.12 -5.41
C GLN A 334 25.35 13.91 -6.04
N GLU A 335 25.02 12.67 -6.43
CA GLU A 335 23.76 12.33 -7.08
C GLU A 335 22.61 12.05 -6.07
N ARG A 336 22.93 11.76 -4.83
CA ARG A 336 21.96 11.31 -3.81
C ARG A 336 20.71 12.19 -3.76
N ALA A 337 20.86 13.49 -3.62
CA ALA A 337 19.75 14.42 -3.52
C ALA A 337 18.92 14.48 -4.82
N SER A 338 19.57 14.41 -5.98
CA SER A 338 18.90 14.39 -7.29
C SER A 338 18.13 13.10 -7.51
N VAL A 339 18.69 11.96 -7.09
CA VAL A 339 18.01 10.66 -7.11
C VAL A 339 16.79 10.66 -6.17
N ALA A 340 16.96 11.15 -4.94
CA ALA A 340 15.86 11.28 -3.99
C ALA A 340 14.72 12.16 -4.54
N LYS A 341 15.07 13.29 -5.19
CA LYS A 341 14.09 14.16 -5.86
C LYS A 341 13.39 13.45 -7.03
N SER A 342 14.14 12.71 -7.83
CA SER A 342 13.58 11.97 -8.97
C SER A 342 12.60 10.87 -8.53
N ILE A 343 12.89 10.17 -7.41
CA ILE A 343 11.99 9.19 -6.79
C ILE A 343 10.71 9.89 -6.29
N TYR A 344 10.87 11.01 -5.58
CA TYR A 344 9.75 11.83 -5.10
C TYR A 344 8.86 12.29 -6.26
N ASP A 345 9.45 12.84 -7.33
CA ASP A 345 8.72 13.33 -8.50
C ASP A 345 8.01 12.20 -9.24
N TRP A 346 8.68 11.03 -9.39
CA TRP A 346 8.07 9.85 -9.96
C TRP A 346 6.82 9.41 -9.17
N TYR A 347 6.94 9.38 -7.83
CA TYR A 347 5.82 9.02 -6.95
C TYR A 347 4.64 9.98 -7.16
N HIS A 348 4.88 11.27 -7.13
CA HIS A 348 3.82 12.28 -7.28
C HIS A 348 3.16 12.26 -8.66
N ARG A 349 3.90 11.91 -9.70
CA ARG A 349 3.34 11.73 -11.06
C ARG A 349 2.53 10.46 -11.23
N ASN A 350 2.83 9.39 -10.48
CA ASN A 350 2.34 8.04 -10.80
C ASN A 350 1.53 7.36 -9.70
N ALA A 351 1.82 7.62 -8.43
CA ALA A 351 1.35 6.82 -7.31
C ALA A 351 0.65 7.61 -6.20
N SER A 352 0.64 8.95 -6.28
CA SER A 352 0.08 9.78 -5.21
C SER A 352 -1.42 9.56 -4.98
N SER A 353 -1.88 9.92 -3.79
CA SER A 353 -3.30 9.91 -3.42
C SER A 353 -4.16 10.75 -4.37
N LEU A 354 -3.60 11.85 -4.91
CA LEU A 354 -4.22 12.65 -5.96
C LEU A 354 -4.51 11.83 -7.23
N HIS A 355 -3.55 11.04 -7.71
CA HIS A 355 -3.74 10.19 -8.89
C HIS A 355 -4.76 9.09 -8.64
N LEU A 356 -4.71 8.47 -7.48
CA LEU A 356 -5.68 7.46 -7.08
C LEU A 356 -7.09 8.06 -6.99
N ALA A 357 -7.25 9.21 -6.33
CA ALA A 357 -8.54 9.89 -6.22
C ALA A 357 -9.11 10.27 -7.59
N LYS A 358 -8.29 10.79 -8.52
CA LYS A 358 -8.71 11.07 -9.90
C LYS A 358 -9.16 9.79 -10.63
N THR A 359 -8.43 8.68 -10.46
CA THR A 359 -8.77 7.40 -11.08
C THR A 359 -10.11 6.88 -10.56
N VAL A 360 -10.34 6.93 -9.25
CA VAL A 360 -11.59 6.50 -8.62
C VAL A 360 -12.73 7.43 -9.01
N ALA A 361 -12.56 8.74 -8.93
CA ALA A 361 -13.59 9.73 -9.30
C ALA A 361 -14.02 9.58 -10.77
N ALA A 362 -13.07 9.35 -11.69
CA ALA A 362 -13.37 9.09 -13.09
C ALA A 362 -14.14 7.78 -13.32
N ALA A 363 -13.93 6.78 -12.47
CA ALA A 363 -14.62 5.50 -12.52
C ALA A 363 -16.06 5.57 -11.96
N ILE A 364 -16.29 6.51 -11.04
CA ILE A 364 -17.59 6.76 -10.39
C ILE A 364 -18.32 7.85 -11.17
N VAL A 365 -18.73 7.62 -12.41
CA VAL A 365 -19.61 8.59 -13.12
C VAL A 365 -20.99 8.53 -12.50
N TRP A 366 -21.42 9.61 -11.85
CA TRP A 366 -22.78 9.72 -11.32
C TRP A 366 -23.79 9.80 -12.48
N PRO A 367 -24.96 9.14 -12.38
CA PRO A 367 -26.03 9.37 -13.34
C PRO A 367 -26.46 10.84 -13.28
N THR A 368 -26.52 11.50 -14.44
CA THR A 368 -27.03 12.86 -14.61
C THR A 368 -28.53 12.90 -14.44
#